data_91807dc900f6c94b1e7544be2093fb98
#
_entry.id   91807dc900f6c94b1e7544be2093fb98
#
_cell.length_a   1.000
_cell.length_b   1.000
_cell.length_c   1.000
_cell.angle_alpha   90.00
_cell.angle_beta   90.00
_cell.angle_gamma   90.00
#
_symmetry.space_group_name_H-M   'P 1'
#
loop_
_entity.id
_entity.type
_entity.pdbx_description
1 polymer ?
#
loop_
_entity_poly.entity_id
_entity_poly.type
_entity_poly.pdbx_seq_one_letter_code
_entity_poly.pdbx_strand_id
1 'polypeptide(L)'
;MGMRVETSNWPLPVGGQRFITPPRLRRLLARHALSTGCYPLAIGFYPDATGHQMRRAQPDDHLLIYCRSGKGWLEKTDGRFEVAAGDLLLLPKDAAHAYGADLHNPWTIYWVHFDGSFGEDFLRLLGTQTLRRIGVQPRLIGDFEALLGLQRQGLNISPFIHAAHRLQAMLSSLAVLPARVNLKSGRVLDIEAVQAVMREHLHGSLNLDELAAQFKLSRFHFAKTYRALTGHAPIQDFIQLKMALACRLLDRGDAEVRQVAEQLGYDDPYYFSRLFRKVVGMAPSHYRALHQG
;
A
#
# COMPACT_ATOMS: atom_id res chain seq x y z
N MET A 1 29.03 -14.79 -4.80
CA MET A 1 28.45 -14.83 -6.16
C MET A 1 27.70 -13.52 -6.34
N GLY A 2 28.02 -12.67 -7.33
CA GLY A 2 27.41 -11.33 -7.44
C GLY A 2 25.99 -11.46 -7.98
N MET A 3 25.03 -10.90 -7.28
CA MET A 3 23.61 -10.78 -7.68
C MET A 3 23.51 -10.17 -9.08
N ARG A 4 22.99 -10.92 -10.03
CA ARG A 4 22.82 -10.51 -11.42
C ARG A 4 21.40 -9.99 -11.58
N VAL A 5 21.23 -8.68 -11.66
CA VAL A 5 19.89 -8.09 -11.95
C VAL A 5 19.53 -8.47 -13.38
N GLU A 6 18.51 -9.28 -13.53
CA GLU A 6 17.99 -9.71 -14.81
C GLU A 6 16.91 -8.74 -15.27
N THR A 7 17.27 -7.83 -16.16
CA THR A 7 16.31 -6.94 -16.84
C THR A 7 16.05 -7.44 -18.26
N SER A 8 14.89 -7.10 -18.83
CA SER A 8 14.53 -7.45 -20.20
C SER A 8 15.60 -6.97 -21.21
N ASN A 9 16.00 -7.85 -22.13
CA ASN A 9 16.83 -7.49 -23.28
C ASN A 9 16.03 -6.76 -24.39
N TRP A 10 14.76 -6.51 -24.14
CA TRP A 10 13.89 -5.79 -25.04
C TRP A 10 14.43 -4.36 -25.29
N PRO A 11 14.48 -3.91 -26.57
CA PRO A 11 15.01 -2.60 -26.91
C PRO A 11 14.17 -1.50 -26.27
N LEU A 12 14.81 -0.44 -25.73
CA LEU A 12 14.09 0.67 -25.13
C LEU A 12 13.23 1.38 -26.19
N PRO A 13 11.95 1.64 -25.90
CA PRO A 13 11.09 2.43 -26.78
C PRO A 13 11.53 3.90 -26.78
N VAL A 14 11.04 4.68 -27.76
CA VAL A 14 11.23 6.13 -27.77
C VAL A 14 10.68 6.74 -26.46
N GLY A 15 11.51 7.53 -25.79
CA GLY A 15 11.16 8.09 -24.46
C GLY A 15 11.29 7.11 -23.29
N GLY A 16 11.65 5.85 -23.56
CA GLY A 16 11.92 4.86 -22.52
C GLY A 16 13.19 5.17 -21.74
N GLN A 17 13.19 4.82 -20.45
CA GLN A 17 14.31 5.02 -19.54
C GLN A 17 14.59 3.74 -18.76
N ARG A 18 15.86 3.40 -18.57
CA ARG A 18 16.29 2.28 -17.74
C ARG A 18 17.62 2.63 -17.09
N PHE A 19 17.67 2.48 -15.79
CA PHE A 19 18.89 2.63 -15.01
C PHE A 19 19.13 1.37 -14.19
N ILE A 20 20.33 0.85 -14.24
CA ILE A 20 20.79 -0.30 -13.45
C ILE A 20 21.84 0.20 -12.48
N THR A 21 21.62 0.02 -11.18
CA THR A 21 22.57 0.41 -10.14
C THR A 21 23.89 -0.32 -10.36
N PRO A 22 25.02 0.40 -10.49
CA PRO A 22 26.32 -0.22 -10.73
C PRO A 22 26.69 -1.27 -9.67
N PRO A 23 27.35 -2.38 -10.03
CA PRO A 23 27.67 -3.47 -9.09
C PRO A 23 28.43 -3.04 -7.85
N ARG A 24 29.32 -2.05 -7.97
CA ARG A 24 30.05 -1.47 -6.82
C ARG A 24 29.08 -0.80 -5.84
N LEU A 25 28.17 0.02 -6.33
CA LEU A 25 27.17 0.71 -5.50
C LEU A 25 26.19 -0.28 -4.87
N ARG A 26 25.75 -1.30 -5.58
CA ARG A 26 24.90 -2.37 -5.01
C ARG A 26 25.55 -3.03 -3.80
N ARG A 27 26.84 -3.39 -3.90
CA ARG A 27 27.59 -3.98 -2.77
C ARG A 27 27.71 -3.02 -1.57
N LEU A 28 27.88 -1.73 -1.81
CA LEU A 28 27.91 -0.72 -0.76
C LEU A 28 26.54 -0.57 -0.10
N LEU A 29 25.47 -0.46 -0.88
CA LEU A 29 24.09 -0.33 -0.38
C LEU A 29 23.67 -1.54 0.47
N ALA A 30 24.03 -2.75 0.02
CA ALA A 30 23.76 -3.99 0.74
C ALA A 30 24.44 -4.10 2.12
N ARG A 31 25.46 -3.28 2.40
CA ARG A 31 26.22 -3.31 3.65
C ARG A 31 26.08 -2.04 4.49
N HIS A 32 25.58 -0.97 3.90
CA HIS A 32 25.45 0.32 4.58
C HIS A 32 24.23 0.33 5.49
N ALA A 33 24.40 0.71 6.76
CA ALA A 33 23.37 0.66 7.79
C ALA A 33 22.05 1.38 7.39
N LEU A 34 22.14 2.49 6.63
CA LEU A 34 20.99 3.27 6.19
C LEU A 34 20.28 2.72 4.93
N SER A 35 20.80 1.72 4.26
CA SER A 35 20.24 1.22 3.00
C SER A 35 20.07 -0.30 2.94
N THR A 36 20.75 -1.06 3.78
CA THR A 36 20.73 -2.55 3.77
C THR A 36 19.31 -3.13 3.91
N GLY A 37 18.36 -2.38 4.51
CA GLY A 37 16.98 -2.82 4.67
C GLY A 37 16.23 -2.97 3.34
N CYS A 38 16.38 -2.00 2.43
CA CYS A 38 15.75 -2.05 1.11
C CYS A 38 16.40 -0.99 0.21
N TYR A 39 16.85 -1.38 -0.99
CA TYR A 39 17.53 -0.50 -1.94
C TYR A 39 17.24 -0.89 -3.38
N PRO A 40 17.23 0.08 -4.34
CA PRO A 40 16.93 -0.19 -5.74
C PRO A 40 18.13 -0.84 -6.44
N LEU A 41 17.85 -1.89 -7.21
CA LEU A 41 18.81 -2.59 -8.07
C LEU A 41 18.76 -2.10 -9.51
N ALA A 42 17.54 -1.88 -10.01
CA ALA A 42 17.30 -1.31 -11.32
C ALA A 42 15.93 -0.63 -11.32
N ILE A 43 15.74 0.35 -12.19
CA ILE A 43 14.50 1.10 -12.32
C ILE A 43 14.29 1.47 -13.79
N GLY A 44 13.04 1.55 -14.22
CA GLY A 44 12.72 1.96 -15.58
C GLY A 44 11.32 2.49 -15.78
N PHE A 45 11.19 3.13 -16.91
CA PHE A 45 9.94 3.60 -17.52
C PHE A 45 9.89 3.13 -18.96
N TYR A 46 8.85 2.40 -19.33
CA TYR A 46 8.64 1.90 -20.67
C TYR A 46 7.29 2.42 -21.20
N PRO A 47 7.27 3.50 -21.99
CA PRO A 47 6.07 3.96 -22.67
C PRO A 47 5.71 3.04 -23.82
N ASP A 48 4.42 2.77 -24.02
CA ASP A 48 3.85 2.00 -25.13
C ASP A 48 4.70 0.77 -25.51
N ALA A 49 4.95 -0.07 -24.51
CA ALA A 49 5.97 -1.12 -24.55
C ALA A 49 5.59 -2.30 -25.48
N THR A 50 5.34 -2.03 -26.76
CA THR A 50 4.96 -3.01 -27.78
C THR A 50 5.97 -4.15 -27.87
N GLY A 51 5.51 -5.40 -27.73
CA GLY A 51 6.36 -6.59 -27.77
C GLY A 51 7.20 -6.83 -26.52
N HIS A 52 7.10 -5.98 -25.51
CA HIS A 52 7.78 -6.21 -24.24
C HIS A 52 7.23 -7.44 -23.54
N GLN A 53 8.10 -8.39 -23.25
CA GLN A 53 7.79 -9.59 -22.47
C GLN A 53 9.01 -10.08 -21.72
N MET A 54 8.78 -10.74 -20.59
CA MET A 54 9.83 -11.29 -19.74
C MET A 54 9.33 -12.57 -19.06
N ARG A 55 10.21 -13.57 -18.97
CA ARG A 55 9.99 -14.79 -18.16
C ARG A 55 11.16 -14.98 -17.22
N ARG A 56 10.85 -15.14 -15.94
CA ARG A 56 11.85 -15.33 -14.89
C ARG A 56 11.53 -16.60 -14.13
N ALA A 57 12.40 -17.61 -14.24
CA ALA A 57 12.20 -18.92 -13.59
C ALA A 57 12.58 -18.88 -12.11
N GLN A 58 13.70 -18.22 -11.78
CA GLN A 58 14.22 -18.10 -10.41
C GLN A 58 14.76 -16.67 -10.22
N PRO A 59 13.87 -15.67 -10.03
CA PRO A 59 14.32 -14.31 -9.78
C PRO A 59 15.04 -14.21 -8.44
N ASP A 60 16.18 -13.53 -8.39
CA ASP A 60 16.98 -13.29 -7.20
C ASP A 60 16.73 -11.93 -6.54
N ASP A 61 15.74 -11.19 -7.05
CA ASP A 61 15.32 -9.88 -6.57
C ASP A 61 13.79 -9.74 -6.57
N HIS A 62 13.29 -8.76 -5.83
CA HIS A 62 11.90 -8.36 -5.86
C HIS A 62 11.65 -7.37 -7.00
N LEU A 63 10.45 -7.45 -7.60
CA LEU A 63 10.05 -6.55 -8.68
C LEU A 63 8.68 -5.96 -8.41
N LEU A 64 8.60 -4.64 -8.51
CA LEU A 64 7.37 -3.86 -8.51
C LEU A 64 7.15 -3.31 -9.92
N ILE A 65 5.96 -3.52 -10.50
CA ILE A 65 5.55 -2.93 -11.77
C ILE A 65 4.23 -2.18 -11.56
N TYR A 66 4.17 -0.94 -12.00
CA TYR A 66 2.96 -0.13 -12.02
C TYR A 66 2.54 0.15 -13.45
N CYS A 67 1.34 -0.29 -13.83
CA CYS A 67 0.75 -0.02 -15.14
C CYS A 67 0.09 1.37 -15.13
N ARG A 68 0.71 2.34 -15.82
CA ARG A 68 0.18 3.70 -15.95
C ARG A 68 -0.99 3.78 -16.93
N SER A 69 -0.87 3.10 -18.07
CA SER A 69 -1.87 3.07 -19.16
C SER A 69 -1.71 1.82 -20.01
N GLY A 70 -2.67 1.54 -20.89
CA GLY A 70 -2.67 0.37 -21.74
C GLY A 70 -2.98 -0.92 -20.97
N LYS A 71 -2.58 -2.05 -21.57
CA LYS A 71 -2.83 -3.39 -21.07
C LYS A 71 -1.60 -4.27 -21.14
N GLY A 72 -1.55 -5.28 -20.29
CA GLY A 72 -0.57 -6.34 -20.30
C GLY A 72 -1.12 -7.61 -19.68
N TRP A 73 -0.25 -8.54 -19.40
CA TRP A 73 -0.58 -9.81 -18.77
C TRP A 73 0.50 -10.23 -17.78
N LEU A 74 0.08 -10.98 -16.79
CA LEU A 74 0.92 -11.66 -15.81
C LEU A 74 0.57 -13.15 -15.82
N GLU A 75 1.56 -14.03 -15.93
CA GLU A 75 1.43 -15.48 -15.86
C GLU A 75 2.23 -16.01 -14.66
N LYS A 76 1.60 -16.82 -13.85
CA LYS A 76 2.16 -17.51 -12.70
C LYS A 76 1.68 -18.97 -12.72
N THR A 77 2.13 -19.76 -11.72
CA THR A 77 1.70 -21.17 -11.54
C THR A 77 0.18 -21.31 -11.32
N ASP A 78 -0.47 -20.30 -10.74
CA ASP A 78 -1.91 -20.27 -10.44
C ASP A 78 -2.77 -19.67 -11.56
N GLY A 79 -2.17 -19.26 -12.69
CA GLY A 79 -2.90 -18.82 -13.87
C GLY A 79 -2.34 -17.58 -14.56
N ARG A 80 -3.09 -17.12 -15.55
CA ARG A 80 -2.82 -15.90 -16.30
C ARG A 80 -3.84 -14.81 -15.97
N PHE A 81 -3.33 -13.62 -15.68
CA PHE A 81 -4.10 -12.47 -15.22
C PHE A 81 -3.94 -11.30 -16.21
N GLU A 82 -5.04 -10.64 -16.53
CA GLU A 82 -5.00 -9.38 -17.29
C GLU A 82 -4.53 -8.25 -16.37
N VAL A 83 -3.62 -7.42 -16.87
CA VAL A 83 -3.12 -6.21 -16.23
C VAL A 83 -3.64 -5.01 -17.00
N ALA A 84 -4.19 -4.04 -16.30
CA ALA A 84 -4.77 -2.82 -16.86
C ALA A 84 -4.20 -1.55 -16.20
N ALA A 85 -4.56 -0.39 -16.74
CA ALA A 85 -4.18 0.89 -16.17
C ALA A 85 -4.59 1.02 -14.69
N GLY A 86 -3.67 1.42 -13.83
CA GLY A 86 -3.85 1.52 -12.39
C GLY A 86 -3.58 0.23 -11.62
N ASP A 87 -3.13 -0.82 -12.28
CA ASP A 87 -2.73 -2.07 -11.64
C ASP A 87 -1.26 -2.02 -11.18
N LEU A 88 -1.02 -2.62 -10.02
CA LEU A 88 0.29 -2.79 -9.41
C LEU A 88 0.60 -4.28 -9.28
N LEU A 89 1.73 -4.71 -9.84
CA LEU A 89 2.25 -6.06 -9.72
C LEU A 89 3.34 -6.09 -8.65
N LEU A 90 3.23 -7.05 -7.72
CA LEU A 90 4.19 -7.36 -6.67
C LEU A 90 4.76 -8.75 -6.94
N LEU A 91 5.99 -8.81 -7.40
CA LEU A 91 6.63 -10.03 -7.84
C LEU A 91 7.81 -10.33 -6.90
N PRO A 92 7.63 -11.28 -5.95
CA PRO A 92 8.69 -11.63 -5.00
C PRO A 92 9.84 -12.35 -5.69
N LYS A 93 11.03 -12.27 -5.08
CA LYS A 93 12.15 -13.15 -5.43
C LYS A 93 11.74 -14.62 -5.22
N ASP A 94 12.46 -15.53 -5.84
CA ASP A 94 12.25 -16.99 -5.78
C ASP A 94 10.90 -17.48 -6.34
N ALA A 95 10.01 -16.58 -6.80
CA ALA A 95 8.71 -16.93 -7.37
C ALA A 95 8.73 -16.81 -8.90
N ALA A 96 8.63 -17.93 -9.60
CA ALA A 96 8.58 -17.97 -11.06
C ALA A 96 7.39 -17.19 -11.61
N HIS A 97 7.64 -16.34 -12.62
CA HIS A 97 6.61 -15.56 -13.27
C HIS A 97 7.00 -15.18 -14.71
N ALA A 98 5.98 -14.86 -15.51
CA ALA A 98 6.16 -14.21 -16.80
C ALA A 98 5.15 -13.07 -16.95
N TYR A 99 5.53 -12.03 -17.66
CA TYR A 99 4.66 -10.89 -17.92
C TYR A 99 4.98 -10.26 -19.28
N GLY A 100 4.05 -9.50 -19.81
CA GLY A 100 4.27 -8.80 -21.08
C GLY A 100 3.16 -7.84 -21.42
N ALA A 101 3.43 -7.02 -22.44
CA ALA A 101 2.48 -6.10 -23.02
C ALA A 101 1.38 -6.83 -23.81
N ASP A 102 0.20 -6.25 -23.87
CA ASP A 102 -0.82 -6.61 -24.83
C ASP A 102 -0.39 -6.22 -26.26
N LEU A 103 -0.78 -7.01 -27.25
CA LEU A 103 -0.36 -6.80 -28.64
C LEU A 103 -1.05 -5.59 -29.30
N HIS A 104 -2.29 -5.28 -28.90
CA HIS A 104 -3.13 -4.25 -29.53
C HIS A 104 -3.21 -2.96 -28.73
N ASN A 105 -3.03 -3.06 -27.40
CA ASN A 105 -3.06 -1.93 -26.48
C ASN A 105 -1.90 -2.05 -25.49
N PRO A 106 -0.65 -1.91 -25.95
CA PRO A 106 0.52 -2.15 -25.11
C PRO A 106 0.57 -1.21 -23.90
N TRP A 107 1.02 -1.74 -22.79
CA TRP A 107 1.11 -0.98 -21.56
C TRP A 107 2.22 0.07 -21.56
N THR A 108 2.00 1.13 -20.80
CA THR A 108 3.02 2.05 -20.32
C THR A 108 3.26 1.75 -18.85
N ILE A 109 4.49 1.40 -18.48
CA ILE A 109 4.81 0.94 -17.14
C ILE A 109 5.98 1.69 -16.52
N TYR A 110 5.91 1.86 -15.19
CA TYR A 110 7.06 2.07 -14.31
C TYR A 110 7.39 0.75 -13.61
N TRP A 111 8.67 0.51 -13.37
CA TRP A 111 9.10 -0.68 -12.66
C TRP A 111 10.36 -0.41 -11.84
N VAL A 112 10.53 -1.15 -10.73
CA VAL A 112 11.72 -1.13 -9.91
C VAL A 112 12.05 -2.53 -9.41
N HIS A 113 13.28 -2.97 -9.66
CA HIS A 113 13.88 -4.13 -9.01
C HIS A 113 14.53 -3.67 -7.71
N PHE A 114 14.33 -4.39 -6.64
CA PHE A 114 14.89 -4.04 -5.34
C PHE A 114 15.25 -5.30 -4.53
N ASP A 115 16.11 -5.12 -3.55
CA ASP A 115 16.50 -6.13 -2.58
C ASP A 115 16.79 -5.48 -1.22
N GLY A 116 17.05 -6.30 -0.21
CA GLY A 116 17.39 -5.89 1.14
C GLY A 116 16.68 -6.74 2.19
N SER A 117 17.17 -6.66 3.44
CA SER A 117 16.66 -7.48 4.54
C SER A 117 15.17 -7.27 4.87
N PHE A 118 14.58 -6.14 4.48
CA PHE A 118 13.15 -5.82 4.66
C PHE A 118 12.29 -6.08 3.41
N GLY A 119 12.88 -6.61 2.32
CA GLY A 119 12.15 -6.81 1.06
C GLY A 119 10.89 -7.66 1.24
N GLU A 120 11.02 -8.79 1.96
CA GLU A 120 9.88 -9.65 2.27
C GLU A 120 8.88 -9.04 3.25
N ASP A 121 9.35 -8.24 4.22
CA ASP A 121 8.48 -7.55 5.17
C ASP A 121 7.60 -6.53 4.44
N PHE A 122 8.16 -5.79 3.46
CA PHE A 122 7.37 -4.90 2.61
C PHE A 122 6.34 -5.65 1.79
N LEU A 123 6.70 -6.80 1.21
CA LEU A 123 5.73 -7.61 0.44
C LEU A 123 4.61 -8.14 1.34
N ARG A 124 4.92 -8.59 2.56
CA ARG A 124 3.91 -8.99 3.55
C ARG A 124 3.01 -7.83 3.97
N LEU A 125 3.58 -6.64 4.18
CA LEU A 125 2.84 -5.43 4.50
C LEU A 125 1.90 -5.02 3.36
N LEU A 126 2.33 -5.17 2.11
CA LEU A 126 1.54 -4.89 0.91
C LEU A 126 0.46 -5.94 0.66
N GLY A 127 0.53 -7.11 1.31
CA GLY A 127 -0.44 -8.21 1.21
C GLY A 127 -0.02 -9.28 0.20
N THR A 128 -0.70 -10.42 0.28
CA THR A 128 -0.36 -11.63 -0.51
C THR A 128 -0.79 -11.58 -1.98
N GLN A 129 -1.53 -10.55 -2.37
CA GLN A 129 -2.02 -10.41 -3.75
C GLN A 129 -0.91 -9.91 -4.67
N THR A 130 -0.50 -10.74 -5.62
CA THR A 130 0.51 -10.38 -6.63
C THR A 130 0.05 -9.24 -7.55
N LEU A 131 -1.25 -9.12 -7.81
CA LEU A 131 -1.88 -8.06 -8.61
C LEU A 131 -2.86 -7.27 -7.74
N ARG A 132 -2.62 -5.97 -7.60
CA ARG A 132 -3.47 -5.04 -6.84
C ARG A 132 -4.00 -3.94 -7.75
N ARG A 133 -5.29 -3.71 -7.71
CA ARG A 133 -5.94 -2.59 -8.41
C ARG A 133 -5.97 -1.37 -7.50
N ILE A 134 -5.07 -0.43 -7.73
CA ILE A 134 -4.95 0.80 -6.91
C ILE A 134 -5.43 2.05 -7.64
N GLY A 135 -5.72 1.94 -8.95
CA GLY A 135 -6.10 3.07 -9.79
C GLY A 135 -4.93 4.00 -10.12
N VAL A 136 -5.25 5.14 -10.74
CA VAL A 136 -4.23 6.13 -11.10
C VAL A 136 -3.70 6.82 -9.84
N GLN A 137 -2.38 6.77 -9.63
CA GLN A 137 -1.68 7.28 -8.45
C GLN A 137 -0.62 8.31 -8.85
N PRO A 138 -0.94 9.62 -8.93
CA PRO A 138 0.03 10.65 -9.33
C PRO A 138 1.26 10.71 -8.43
N ARG A 139 1.08 10.50 -7.11
CA ARG A 139 2.19 10.49 -6.15
C ARG A 139 3.17 9.33 -6.43
N LEU A 140 2.65 8.13 -6.71
CA LEU A 140 3.47 6.97 -7.05
C LEU A 140 4.27 7.21 -8.34
N ILE A 141 3.66 7.84 -9.34
CA ILE A 141 4.35 8.24 -10.57
C ILE A 141 5.52 9.20 -10.24
N GLY A 142 5.28 10.22 -9.41
CA GLY A 142 6.32 11.14 -8.97
C GLY A 142 7.46 10.46 -8.20
N ASP A 143 7.15 9.45 -7.39
CA ASP A 143 8.17 8.65 -6.69
C ASP A 143 9.03 7.85 -7.66
N PHE A 144 8.45 7.22 -8.68
CA PHE A 144 9.20 6.54 -9.75
C PHE A 144 10.08 7.50 -10.54
N GLU A 145 9.56 8.66 -10.92
CA GLU A 145 10.31 9.69 -11.67
C GLU A 145 11.50 10.22 -10.86
N ALA A 146 11.32 10.40 -9.55
CA ALA A 146 12.40 10.80 -8.67
C ALA A 146 13.48 9.72 -8.53
N LEU A 147 13.10 8.43 -8.48
CA LEU A 147 14.06 7.32 -8.50
C LEU A 147 14.80 7.22 -9.83
N LEU A 148 14.12 7.46 -10.96
CA LEU A 148 14.74 7.52 -12.29
C LEU A 148 15.79 8.64 -12.38
N GLY A 149 15.65 9.68 -11.59
CA GLY A 149 16.65 10.75 -11.45
C GLY A 149 18.06 10.27 -11.08
N LEU A 150 18.21 9.06 -10.50
CA LEU A 150 19.51 8.45 -10.20
C LEU A 150 20.43 8.31 -11.41
N GLN A 151 19.88 8.13 -12.63
CA GLN A 151 20.67 8.04 -13.86
C GLN A 151 21.53 9.29 -14.12
N ARG A 152 21.17 10.43 -13.54
CA ARG A 152 21.89 11.71 -13.68
C ARG A 152 22.90 11.95 -12.57
N GLN A 153 22.96 11.07 -11.57
CA GLN A 153 23.85 11.20 -10.43
C GLN A 153 25.19 10.52 -10.72
N GLY A 154 26.27 11.08 -10.17
CA GLY A 154 27.57 10.45 -10.21
C GLY A 154 27.63 9.17 -9.34
N LEU A 155 28.82 8.55 -9.27
CA LEU A 155 29.05 7.31 -8.50
C LEU A 155 29.18 7.53 -6.97
N ASN A 156 28.73 8.67 -6.44
CA ASN A 156 28.65 8.92 -5.01
C ASN A 156 27.50 8.11 -4.40
N ILE A 157 27.74 7.51 -3.23
CA ILE A 157 26.75 6.65 -2.56
C ILE A 157 25.55 7.43 -1.99
N SER A 158 25.73 8.70 -1.60
CA SER A 158 24.71 9.48 -0.89
C SER A 158 23.37 9.60 -1.66
N PRO A 159 23.32 9.91 -2.97
CA PRO A 159 22.09 9.90 -3.74
C PRO A 159 21.38 8.51 -3.75
N PHE A 160 22.16 7.43 -3.71
CA PHE A 160 21.62 6.07 -3.71
C PHE A 160 21.05 5.66 -2.34
N ILE A 161 21.63 6.14 -1.25
CA ILE A 161 21.05 6.00 0.10
C ILE A 161 19.73 6.77 0.16
N HIS A 162 19.69 8.01 -0.35
CA HIS A 162 18.45 8.77 -0.44
C HIS A 162 17.37 8.04 -1.26
N ALA A 163 17.75 7.44 -2.38
CA ALA A 163 16.84 6.64 -3.21
C ALA A 163 16.37 5.37 -2.48
N ALA A 164 17.20 4.74 -1.65
CA ALA A 164 16.78 3.62 -0.82
C ALA A 164 15.68 4.04 0.17
N HIS A 165 15.83 5.17 0.85
CA HIS A 165 14.80 5.69 1.75
C HIS A 165 13.52 6.10 1.01
N ARG A 166 13.64 6.70 -0.19
CA ARG A 166 12.49 7.02 -1.04
C ARG A 166 11.73 5.76 -1.46
N LEU A 167 12.45 4.70 -1.85
CA LEU A 167 11.84 3.41 -2.19
C LEU A 167 11.11 2.81 -0.99
N GLN A 168 11.70 2.83 0.20
CA GLN A 168 11.06 2.36 1.43
C GLN A 168 9.80 3.17 1.75
N ALA A 169 9.84 4.50 1.62
CA ALA A 169 8.69 5.37 1.81
C ALA A 169 7.60 5.10 0.75
N MET A 170 7.97 4.87 -0.50
CA MET A 170 7.05 4.49 -1.58
C MET A 170 6.36 3.16 -1.26
N LEU A 171 7.10 2.11 -0.89
CA LEU A 171 6.55 0.81 -0.53
C LEU A 171 5.61 0.91 0.69
N SER A 172 5.99 1.66 1.72
CA SER A 172 5.16 1.92 2.90
C SER A 172 3.88 2.66 2.54
N SER A 173 3.95 3.67 1.65
CA SER A 173 2.78 4.43 1.23
C SER A 173 1.79 3.58 0.43
N LEU A 174 2.27 2.61 -0.35
CA LEU A 174 1.43 1.66 -1.07
C LEU A 174 0.62 0.75 -0.12
N ALA A 175 1.13 0.47 1.07
CA ALA A 175 0.44 -0.37 2.05
C ALA A 175 -0.82 0.31 2.63
N VAL A 176 -0.83 1.64 2.71
CA VAL A 176 -1.98 2.41 3.20
C VAL A 176 -2.97 2.77 2.09
N LEU A 177 -2.66 2.49 0.82
CA LEU A 177 -3.62 2.68 -0.26
C LEU A 177 -4.75 1.65 -0.16
N PRO A 178 -6.02 2.08 -0.24
CA PRO A 178 -7.14 1.16 -0.25
C PRO A 178 -7.04 0.21 -1.45
N ALA A 179 -7.03 -1.08 -1.19
CA ALA A 179 -7.12 -2.07 -2.26
C ALA A 179 -8.54 -2.03 -2.84
N ARG A 180 -8.66 -1.67 -4.12
CA ARG A 180 -9.93 -1.76 -4.84
C ARG A 180 -10.20 -3.22 -5.20
N VAL A 181 -10.94 -3.94 -4.36
CA VAL A 181 -11.39 -5.30 -4.68
C VAL A 181 -12.59 -5.22 -5.62
N ASN A 182 -12.45 -5.77 -6.82
CA ASN A 182 -13.60 -6.05 -7.67
C ASN A 182 -14.45 -7.14 -7.00
N LEU A 183 -15.57 -6.75 -6.45
CA LEU A 183 -16.60 -7.70 -6.05
C LEU A 183 -17.13 -8.37 -7.33
N LYS A 184 -17.51 -9.66 -7.26
CA LYS A 184 -18.11 -10.42 -8.36
C LYS A 184 -19.32 -9.71 -9.02
N SER A 185 -19.84 -8.65 -8.38
CA SER A 185 -20.94 -7.78 -8.86
C SER A 185 -20.48 -6.54 -9.65
N GLY A 186 -19.19 -6.41 -9.99
CA GLY A 186 -18.65 -5.22 -10.68
C GLY A 186 -18.55 -3.96 -9.79
N ARG A 187 -18.90 -4.04 -8.50
CA ARG A 187 -18.80 -2.92 -7.55
C ARG A 187 -17.54 -3.08 -6.70
N VAL A 188 -16.76 -2.01 -6.65
CA VAL A 188 -15.59 -1.88 -5.78
C VAL A 188 -16.06 -1.35 -4.43
N LEU A 189 -15.74 -2.01 -3.30
CA LEU A 189 -15.95 -1.41 -1.98
C LEU A 189 -14.88 -0.35 -1.75
N ASP A 190 -15.31 0.90 -1.74
CA ASP A 190 -14.46 2.05 -1.46
C ASP A 190 -14.31 2.20 0.07
N ILE A 191 -13.13 1.87 0.60
CA ILE A 191 -12.86 1.94 2.03
C ILE A 191 -12.86 3.38 2.54
N GLU A 192 -12.43 4.35 1.73
CA GLU A 192 -12.47 5.76 2.11
C GLU A 192 -13.91 6.25 2.26
N ALA A 193 -14.80 5.86 1.33
CA ALA A 193 -16.23 6.14 1.43
C ALA A 193 -16.85 5.46 2.66
N VAL A 194 -16.48 4.21 2.97
CA VAL A 194 -16.95 3.53 4.20
C VAL A 194 -16.50 4.29 5.45
N GLN A 195 -15.24 4.68 5.50
CA GLN A 195 -14.70 5.44 6.64
C GLN A 195 -15.29 6.85 6.73
N ALA A 196 -15.65 7.50 5.61
CA ALA A 196 -16.36 8.77 5.61
C ALA A 196 -17.74 8.62 6.29
N VAL A 197 -18.51 7.62 5.91
CA VAL A 197 -19.80 7.29 6.57
C VAL A 197 -19.60 7.03 8.07
N MET A 198 -18.59 6.27 8.45
CA MET A 198 -18.26 6.04 9.86
C MET A 198 -17.97 7.35 10.61
N ARG A 199 -17.24 8.28 9.99
CA ARG A 199 -16.93 9.60 10.61
C ARG A 199 -18.16 10.46 10.80
N GLU A 200 -19.11 10.42 9.86
CA GLU A 200 -20.39 11.14 9.98
C GLU A 200 -21.24 10.65 11.17
N HIS A 201 -21.08 9.37 11.56
CA HIS A 201 -21.84 8.74 12.64
C HIS A 201 -21.11 8.69 13.99
N LEU A 202 -19.98 9.39 14.16
CA LEU A 202 -19.19 9.33 15.40
C LEU A 202 -19.95 9.83 16.63
N HIS A 203 -20.92 10.70 16.47
CA HIS A 203 -21.78 11.24 17.52
C HIS A 203 -23.05 10.41 17.78
N GLY A 204 -23.22 9.29 17.09
CA GLY A 204 -24.39 8.41 17.22
C GLY A 204 -24.03 6.94 17.28
N SER A 205 -24.97 6.09 16.96
CA SER A 205 -24.76 4.66 16.75
C SER A 205 -24.67 4.35 15.26
N LEU A 206 -23.94 3.33 14.92
CA LEU A 206 -23.86 2.79 13.57
C LEU A 206 -23.77 1.27 13.70
N ASN A 207 -24.74 0.57 13.15
CA ASN A 207 -24.71 -0.89 13.13
C ASN A 207 -24.20 -1.40 11.76
N LEU A 208 -23.80 -2.66 11.76
CA LEU A 208 -23.20 -3.28 10.58
C LEU A 208 -24.18 -3.43 9.41
N ASP A 209 -25.46 -3.61 9.71
CA ASP A 209 -26.52 -3.78 8.69
C ASP A 209 -26.79 -2.47 7.96
N GLU A 210 -26.87 -1.35 8.69
CA GLU A 210 -27.01 0.00 8.15
C GLU A 210 -25.82 0.36 7.26
N LEU A 211 -24.62 0.10 7.75
CA LEU A 211 -23.39 0.38 7.01
C LEU A 211 -23.33 -0.46 5.72
N ALA A 212 -23.63 -1.74 5.79
CA ALA A 212 -23.64 -2.63 4.61
C ALA A 212 -24.69 -2.22 3.58
N ALA A 213 -25.90 -1.80 4.03
CA ALA A 213 -26.98 -1.37 3.18
C ALA A 213 -26.64 -0.13 2.34
N GLN A 214 -25.90 0.84 2.90
CA GLN A 214 -25.45 2.03 2.17
C GLN A 214 -24.56 1.66 0.95
N PHE A 215 -23.80 0.58 1.06
CA PHE A 215 -22.96 0.06 -0.03
C PHE A 215 -23.66 -1.01 -0.88
N LYS A 216 -24.97 -1.23 -0.65
CA LYS A 216 -25.82 -2.23 -1.35
C LYS A 216 -25.24 -3.64 -1.29
N LEU A 217 -24.69 -4.02 -0.13
CA LEU A 217 -24.13 -5.32 0.16
C LEU A 217 -24.89 -5.99 1.31
N SER A 218 -24.89 -7.32 1.33
CA SER A 218 -25.31 -8.06 2.52
C SER A 218 -24.29 -7.87 3.65
N ARG A 219 -24.76 -7.87 4.89
CA ARG A 219 -23.93 -7.78 6.11
C ARG A 219 -22.70 -8.69 6.06
N PHE A 220 -22.93 -9.95 5.71
CA PHE A 220 -21.84 -10.94 5.66
C PHE A 220 -20.80 -10.61 4.58
N HIS A 221 -21.27 -10.27 3.38
CA HIS A 221 -20.39 -9.94 2.27
C HIS A 221 -19.60 -8.66 2.53
N PHE A 222 -20.25 -7.63 3.08
CA PHE A 222 -19.63 -6.38 3.48
C PHE A 222 -18.53 -6.62 4.53
N ALA A 223 -18.86 -7.32 5.65
CA ALA A 223 -17.91 -7.57 6.71
C ALA A 223 -16.70 -8.40 6.24
N LYS A 224 -16.93 -9.43 5.43
CA LYS A 224 -15.86 -10.26 4.84
C LYS A 224 -14.95 -9.44 3.93
N THR A 225 -15.54 -8.63 3.04
CA THR A 225 -14.80 -7.79 2.09
C THR A 225 -14.02 -6.70 2.82
N TYR A 226 -14.67 -5.99 3.76
CA TYR A 226 -14.03 -4.95 4.55
C TYR A 226 -12.82 -5.50 5.32
N ARG A 227 -13.00 -6.65 6.01
CA ARG A 227 -11.90 -7.29 6.73
C ARG A 227 -10.78 -7.78 5.82
N ALA A 228 -11.09 -8.26 4.63
CA ALA A 228 -10.07 -8.64 3.65
C ALA A 228 -9.23 -7.45 3.15
N LEU A 229 -9.81 -6.24 3.16
CA LEU A 229 -9.17 -5.01 2.71
C LEU A 229 -8.40 -4.28 3.80
N THR A 230 -8.94 -4.27 5.04
CA THR A 230 -8.39 -3.46 6.15
C THR A 230 -7.68 -4.30 7.22
N GLY A 231 -7.89 -5.61 7.22
CA GLY A 231 -7.42 -6.51 8.28
C GLY A 231 -8.32 -6.58 9.51
N HIS A 232 -9.28 -5.65 9.68
CA HIS A 232 -10.13 -5.49 10.85
C HIS A 232 -11.62 -5.62 10.52
N ALA A 233 -12.44 -5.89 11.55
CA ALA A 233 -13.88 -5.86 11.39
C ALA A 233 -14.38 -4.40 11.33
N PRO A 234 -15.42 -4.08 10.49
CA PRO A 234 -15.91 -2.71 10.32
C PRO A 234 -16.29 -2.02 11.64
N ILE A 235 -17.01 -2.70 12.52
CA ILE A 235 -17.41 -2.13 13.83
C ILE A 235 -16.23 -1.92 14.75
N GLN A 236 -15.18 -2.72 14.64
CA GLN A 236 -13.95 -2.52 15.39
C GLN A 236 -13.25 -1.22 14.98
N ASP A 237 -13.15 -0.94 13.67
CA ASP A 237 -12.58 0.31 13.16
C ASP A 237 -13.46 1.51 13.54
N PHE A 238 -14.78 1.37 13.49
CA PHE A 238 -15.69 2.42 13.97
C PHE A 238 -15.49 2.76 15.44
N ILE A 239 -15.31 1.75 16.30
CA ILE A 239 -14.97 1.96 17.72
C ILE A 239 -13.62 2.67 17.86
N GLN A 240 -12.60 2.30 17.10
CA GLN A 240 -11.30 2.98 17.10
C GLN A 240 -11.44 4.47 16.74
N LEU A 241 -12.22 4.79 15.71
CA LEU A 241 -12.48 6.18 15.33
C LEU A 241 -13.18 6.97 16.45
N LYS A 242 -14.17 6.38 17.13
CA LYS A 242 -14.83 7.00 18.29
C LYS A 242 -13.84 7.23 19.44
N MET A 243 -12.98 6.26 19.76
CA MET A 243 -12.00 6.42 20.84
C MET A 243 -10.93 7.46 20.48
N ALA A 244 -10.53 7.56 19.24
CA ALA A 244 -9.65 8.63 18.78
C ALA A 244 -10.29 10.02 18.90
N LEU A 245 -11.61 10.14 18.65
CA LEU A 245 -12.34 11.38 18.90
C LEU A 245 -12.48 11.67 20.40
N ALA A 246 -12.73 10.62 21.24
CA ALA A 246 -12.77 10.75 22.69
C ALA A 246 -11.46 11.33 23.25
N CYS A 247 -10.31 10.84 22.80
CA CYS A 247 -9.01 11.37 23.21
C CYS A 247 -8.93 12.88 22.89
N ARG A 248 -9.27 13.29 21.66
CA ARG A 248 -9.23 14.71 21.29
C ARG A 248 -10.19 15.60 22.11
N LEU A 249 -11.35 15.08 22.50
CA LEU A 249 -12.28 15.81 23.36
C LEU A 249 -11.75 15.93 24.80
N LEU A 250 -11.12 14.89 25.31
CA LEU A 250 -10.49 14.89 26.63
C LEU A 250 -9.24 15.79 26.67
N ASP A 251 -8.46 15.88 25.59
CA ASP A 251 -7.29 16.75 25.48
C ASP A 251 -7.67 18.24 25.54
N ARG A 252 -8.87 18.63 25.05
CA ARG A 252 -9.36 20.00 25.15
C ARG A 252 -9.67 20.45 26.58
N GLY A 253 -9.91 19.52 27.48
CA GLY A 253 -10.08 19.78 28.92
C GLY A 253 -11.44 20.29 29.38
N ASP A 254 -12.31 20.72 28.46
CA ASP A 254 -13.55 21.45 28.77
C ASP A 254 -14.73 20.55 29.17
N ALA A 255 -14.64 19.22 28.87
CA ALA A 255 -15.75 18.30 29.05
C ALA A 255 -15.46 17.24 30.11
N GLU A 256 -16.46 16.93 30.92
CA GLU A 256 -16.41 15.77 31.81
C GLU A 256 -16.45 14.45 31.02
N VAL A 257 -15.89 13.37 31.57
CA VAL A 257 -15.88 12.04 30.92
C VAL A 257 -17.29 11.61 30.53
N ARG A 258 -18.30 11.92 31.35
CA ARG A 258 -19.71 11.64 31.07
C ARG A 258 -20.20 12.39 29.84
N GLN A 259 -19.88 13.67 29.72
CA GLN A 259 -20.27 14.50 28.58
C GLN A 259 -19.60 14.02 27.30
N VAL A 260 -18.32 13.59 27.38
CA VAL A 260 -17.62 12.99 26.23
C VAL A 260 -18.31 11.68 25.79
N ALA A 261 -18.73 10.83 26.74
CA ALA A 261 -19.47 9.61 26.44
C ALA A 261 -20.80 9.93 25.72
N GLU A 262 -21.58 10.87 26.25
CA GLU A 262 -22.84 11.35 25.67
C GLU A 262 -22.64 11.92 24.26
N GLN A 263 -21.64 12.78 24.06
CA GLN A 263 -21.29 13.34 22.73
C GLN A 263 -20.93 12.27 21.69
N LEU A 264 -20.44 11.14 22.13
CA LEU A 264 -20.10 10.01 21.27
C LEU A 264 -21.24 8.98 21.15
N GLY A 265 -22.44 9.31 21.68
CA GLY A 265 -23.61 8.44 21.58
C GLY A 265 -23.54 7.20 22.46
N TYR A 266 -22.88 7.29 23.62
CA TYR A 266 -22.89 6.25 24.66
C TYR A 266 -23.81 6.66 25.80
N ASP A 267 -24.92 5.95 25.98
CA ASP A 267 -25.88 6.20 27.05
C ASP A 267 -25.34 5.78 28.42
N ASP A 268 -24.44 4.78 28.47
CA ASP A 268 -23.77 4.32 29.69
C ASP A 268 -22.32 4.78 29.76
N PRO A 269 -21.97 5.78 30.58
CA PRO A 269 -20.60 6.25 30.78
C PRO A 269 -19.64 5.18 31.35
N TYR A 270 -20.17 4.19 32.09
CA TYR A 270 -19.35 3.09 32.59
C TYR A 270 -18.97 2.12 31.48
N TYR A 271 -19.91 1.82 30.57
CA TYR A 271 -19.62 1.04 29.37
C TYR A 271 -18.59 1.76 28.49
N PHE A 272 -18.77 3.05 28.24
CA PHE A 272 -17.79 3.88 27.54
C PHE A 272 -16.41 3.81 28.19
N SER A 273 -16.32 3.98 29.51
CA SER A 273 -15.04 3.95 30.23
C SER A 273 -14.33 2.60 30.13
N ARG A 274 -15.07 1.48 30.18
CA ARG A 274 -14.53 0.14 29.96
C ARG A 274 -14.01 -0.03 28.53
N LEU A 275 -14.78 0.44 27.55
CA LEU A 275 -14.43 0.35 26.14
C LEU A 275 -13.21 1.22 25.81
N PHE A 276 -13.18 2.45 26.32
CA PHE A 276 -12.04 3.37 26.20
C PHE A 276 -10.76 2.73 26.78
N ARG A 277 -10.84 2.20 28.00
CA ARG A 277 -9.70 1.50 28.63
C ARG A 277 -9.23 0.30 27.80
N LYS A 278 -10.13 -0.46 27.21
CA LYS A 278 -9.81 -1.61 26.35
C LYS A 278 -9.07 -1.18 25.09
N VAL A 279 -9.42 -0.03 24.51
CA VAL A 279 -8.87 0.44 23.23
C VAL A 279 -7.64 1.32 23.44
N VAL A 280 -7.67 2.24 24.41
CA VAL A 280 -6.61 3.23 24.66
C VAL A 280 -5.59 2.75 25.69
N GLY A 281 -5.93 1.71 26.47
CA GLY A 281 -5.03 1.12 27.47
C GLY A 281 -5.17 1.70 28.88
N MET A 282 -5.86 2.84 29.07
CA MET A 282 -6.08 3.47 30.37
C MET A 282 -7.48 4.07 30.50
N ALA A 283 -7.90 4.37 31.74
CA ALA A 283 -9.20 4.97 31.97
C ALA A 283 -9.27 6.42 31.42
N PRO A 284 -10.45 6.91 30.95
CA PRO A 284 -10.59 8.26 30.40
C PRO A 284 -10.18 9.37 31.37
N SER A 285 -10.51 9.23 32.66
CA SER A 285 -10.10 10.18 33.71
C SER A 285 -8.58 10.24 33.92
N HIS A 286 -7.91 9.09 33.83
CA HIS A 286 -6.45 9.03 33.92
C HIS A 286 -5.80 9.63 32.66
N TYR A 287 -6.33 9.30 31.49
CA TYR A 287 -5.90 9.89 30.23
C TYR A 287 -5.94 11.42 30.28
N ARG A 288 -7.09 11.98 30.72
CA ARG A 288 -7.26 13.43 30.85
C ARG A 288 -6.25 14.05 31.82
N ALA A 289 -6.03 13.43 32.99
CA ALA A 289 -5.09 13.94 33.98
C ALA A 289 -3.64 14.01 33.48
N LEU A 290 -3.22 13.07 32.64
CA LEU A 290 -1.88 13.06 32.03
C LEU A 290 -1.66 14.16 30.98
N HIS A 291 -2.72 14.70 30.38
CA HIS A 291 -2.63 15.65 29.26
C HIS A 291 -3.07 17.09 29.66
N GLN A 292 -3.43 17.31 30.92
CA GLN A 292 -3.79 18.62 31.48
C GLN A 292 -2.71 19.19 32.42
N GLY A 293 -1.50 18.56 32.48
CA GLY A 293 -0.37 18.97 33.30
C GLY A 293 0.57 19.92 32.61
#